data_d36ee7ec7210fc7ff70365ad483fa3f6
#
_entry.id   d36ee7ec7210fc7ff70365ad483fa3f6
#
_cell.length_a   1.000
_cell.length_b   1.000
_cell.length_c   1.000
_cell.angle_alpha   90.00
_cell.angle_beta   90.00
_cell.angle_gamma   90.00
#
_symmetry.space_group_name_H-M   'P 1'
#
loop_
_entity.id
_entity.type
_entity.pdbx_description
1 polymer ?
#
loop_
_entity_poly.entity_id
_entity_poly.type
_entity_poly.pdbx_seq_one_letter_code
_entity_poly.pdbx_strand_id
1 'polypeptide(L)'
;PAIALGIQLHVLADAPGDSAALVIPQVSVGTAKDGRAINTLAQDVDVITFDHEHVPQEIIRSLETQGHKVYPSADSLLYAQDKALMRQRLGDAGFPMPHWAIVATPGEVAASGATWPKVLKASKGGYDGKGVWVVTDEVHAEEVMSHDLGPGAVWIVEEMVAFTQEIAVQVARSPHGQAVAYPPVRTVQADGICVEVIAPSAPDSVSSEQAEELALRVAKEVGVVGMLAVELFDTPTGLVINELAL
;
A
#
# COMPACT_ATOMS: atom_id res chain seq x y z
N PRO A 1 -19.69 13.93 1.75
CA PRO A 1 -20.20 12.67 1.14
C PRO A 1 -20.85 11.76 2.18
N ALA A 2 -20.22 11.46 3.34
CA ALA A 2 -20.75 10.56 4.37
C ALA A 2 -22.13 10.98 4.87
N ILE A 3 -22.33 12.28 5.15
CA ILE A 3 -23.60 12.82 5.63
C ILE A 3 -24.73 12.55 4.63
N ALA A 4 -24.50 12.74 3.33
CA ALA A 4 -25.49 12.49 2.29
C ALA A 4 -25.89 11.01 2.17
N LEU A 5 -25.04 10.10 2.64
CA LEU A 5 -25.26 8.65 2.70
C LEU A 5 -25.85 8.19 4.05
N GLY A 6 -26.12 9.13 4.99
CA GLY A 6 -26.58 8.82 6.33
C GLY A 6 -25.52 8.15 7.23
N ILE A 7 -24.25 8.24 6.85
CA ILE A 7 -23.12 7.67 7.60
C ILE A 7 -22.66 8.70 8.63
N GLN A 8 -22.57 8.28 9.88
CA GLN A 8 -21.93 9.05 10.96
C GLN A 8 -20.46 8.63 11.04
N LEU A 9 -19.57 9.63 11.05
CA LEU A 9 -18.14 9.40 11.22
C LEU A 9 -17.73 9.68 12.66
N HIS A 10 -16.93 8.77 13.22
CA HIS A 10 -16.20 8.95 14.46
C HIS A 10 -14.71 8.81 14.15
N VAL A 11 -13.90 9.81 14.49
CA VAL A 11 -12.48 9.84 14.17
C VAL A 11 -11.65 9.68 15.43
N LEU A 12 -10.63 8.81 15.37
CA LEU A 12 -9.50 8.82 16.28
C LEU A 12 -8.40 9.65 15.60
N ALA A 13 -8.08 10.80 16.16
CA ALA A 13 -7.09 11.73 15.66
C ALA A 13 -5.88 11.80 16.60
N ASP A 14 -4.68 11.98 16.07
CA ASP A 14 -3.47 12.11 16.90
C ASP A 14 -3.52 13.40 17.74
N ALA A 15 -4.14 14.45 17.20
CA ALA A 15 -4.30 15.73 17.89
C ALA A 15 -5.66 16.39 17.59
N PRO A 16 -6.19 17.25 18.50
CA PRO A 16 -7.44 17.98 18.27
C PRO A 16 -7.42 18.95 17.10
N GLY A 17 -6.22 19.31 16.62
CA GLY A 17 -6.00 20.22 15.48
C GLY A 17 -5.90 19.52 14.12
N ASP A 18 -6.00 18.21 14.07
CA ASP A 18 -5.94 17.45 12.82
C ASP A 18 -7.13 17.78 11.91
N SER A 19 -6.91 17.78 10.60
CA SER A 19 -7.89 18.25 9.62
C SER A 19 -9.26 17.60 9.77
N ALA A 20 -9.30 16.28 9.97
CA ALA A 20 -10.53 15.54 10.17
C ALA A 20 -11.22 15.91 11.50
N ALA A 21 -10.43 16.12 12.57
CA ALA A 21 -10.93 16.49 13.88
C ALA A 21 -11.61 17.88 13.89
N LEU A 22 -11.23 18.76 12.96
CA LEU A 22 -11.83 20.11 12.86
C LEU A 22 -13.24 20.09 12.23
N VAL A 23 -13.61 19.02 11.52
CA VAL A 23 -14.86 18.99 10.72
C VAL A 23 -15.79 17.85 11.10
N ILE A 24 -15.34 16.85 11.85
CA ILE A 24 -16.14 15.73 12.32
C ILE A 24 -16.53 15.95 13.77
N PRO A 25 -17.85 15.89 14.11
CA PRO A 25 -18.31 16.17 15.48
C PRO A 25 -17.86 15.15 16.52
N GLN A 26 -17.77 13.87 16.13
CA GLN A 26 -17.33 12.79 17.03
C GLN A 26 -15.83 12.55 16.84
N VAL A 27 -15.05 13.06 17.77
CA VAL A 27 -13.60 12.94 17.78
C VAL A 27 -13.13 12.36 19.12
N SER A 28 -12.29 11.33 19.03
CA SER A 28 -11.44 10.85 20.11
C SER A 28 -9.99 11.21 19.81
N VAL A 29 -9.18 11.47 20.82
CA VAL A 29 -7.76 11.76 20.66
C VAL A 29 -6.94 10.56 21.11
N GLY A 30 -6.04 10.09 20.23
CA GLY A 30 -5.16 8.96 20.46
C GLY A 30 -4.47 8.55 19.16
N THR A 31 -3.36 7.85 19.25
CA THR A 31 -2.59 7.44 18.08
C THR A 31 -3.10 6.11 17.51
N ALA A 32 -2.77 5.83 16.26
CA ALA A 32 -3.02 4.53 15.61
C ALA A 32 -2.33 3.34 16.31
N LYS A 33 -1.41 3.60 17.25
CA LYS A 33 -0.73 2.60 18.07
C LYS A 33 -1.33 2.46 19.49
N ASP A 34 -2.30 3.31 19.83
CA ASP A 34 -2.98 3.26 21.12
C ASP A 34 -4.17 2.29 21.08
N GLY A 35 -3.89 1.02 21.36
CA GLY A 35 -4.91 -0.03 21.37
C GLY A 35 -6.06 0.23 22.35
N ARG A 36 -5.85 1.02 23.44
CA ARG A 36 -6.92 1.38 24.36
C ARG A 36 -7.87 2.40 23.74
N ALA A 37 -7.32 3.45 23.10
CA ALA A 37 -8.12 4.47 22.41
C ALA A 37 -8.92 3.85 21.28
N ILE A 38 -8.28 2.98 20.46
CA ILE A 38 -8.95 2.27 19.36
C ILE A 38 -10.06 1.35 19.90
N ASN A 39 -9.81 0.56 20.94
CA ASN A 39 -10.84 -0.30 21.52
C ASN A 39 -12.00 0.49 22.12
N THR A 40 -11.75 1.68 22.69
CA THR A 40 -12.83 2.55 23.18
C THR A 40 -13.69 3.06 22.04
N LEU A 41 -13.06 3.57 20.96
CA LEU A 41 -13.78 4.00 19.74
C LEU A 41 -14.59 2.85 19.13
N ALA A 42 -14.03 1.64 19.12
CA ALA A 42 -14.66 0.46 18.54
C ALA A 42 -16.02 0.10 19.15
N GLN A 43 -16.28 0.48 20.41
CA GLN A 43 -17.56 0.22 21.08
C GLN A 43 -18.71 1.08 20.55
N ASP A 44 -18.41 2.20 19.93
CA ASP A 44 -19.37 3.22 19.52
C ASP A 44 -19.62 3.24 18.01
N VAL A 45 -19.03 2.29 17.25
CA VAL A 45 -19.11 2.28 15.78
C VAL A 45 -19.48 0.89 15.24
N ASP A 46 -20.15 0.89 14.07
CA ASP A 46 -20.56 -0.35 13.40
C ASP A 46 -19.44 -0.97 12.57
N VAL A 47 -18.52 -0.13 12.08
CA VAL A 47 -17.39 -0.51 11.20
C VAL A 47 -16.19 0.37 11.53
N ILE A 48 -15.01 -0.24 11.53
CA ILE A 48 -13.72 0.43 11.70
C ILE A 48 -12.99 0.39 10.36
N THR A 49 -12.43 1.52 9.97
CA THR A 49 -11.55 1.65 8.80
C THR A 49 -10.37 2.53 9.13
N PHE A 50 -9.35 2.50 8.28
CA PHE A 50 -8.11 3.25 8.44
C PHE A 50 -7.89 4.15 7.23
N ASP A 51 -7.17 5.26 7.43
CA ASP A 51 -6.73 6.17 6.36
C ASP A 51 -5.25 5.99 6.02
N HIS A 52 -4.57 5.07 6.71
CA HIS A 52 -3.19 4.68 6.45
C HIS A 52 -2.89 3.25 6.98
N GLU A 53 -1.84 2.61 6.49
CA GLU A 53 -1.46 1.24 6.83
C GLU A 53 -0.72 1.06 8.16
N HIS A 54 -0.40 2.12 8.91
CA HIS A 54 0.50 2.05 10.07
C HIS A 54 -0.12 1.53 11.37
N VAL A 55 -1.34 1.00 11.32
CA VAL A 55 -1.99 0.38 12.49
C VAL A 55 -1.35 -0.99 12.78
N PRO A 56 -0.89 -1.25 14.02
CA PRO A 56 -0.29 -2.54 14.36
C PRO A 56 -1.24 -3.72 14.15
N GLN A 57 -0.72 -4.78 13.54
CA GLN A 57 -1.47 -5.99 13.22
C GLN A 57 -2.15 -6.62 14.43
N GLU A 58 -1.50 -6.62 15.60
CA GLU A 58 -2.03 -7.16 16.84
C GLU A 58 -3.28 -6.42 17.32
N ILE A 59 -3.37 -5.11 17.07
CA ILE A 59 -4.55 -4.30 17.42
C ILE A 59 -5.72 -4.70 16.52
N ILE A 60 -5.48 -4.79 15.21
CA ILE A 60 -6.53 -5.17 14.24
C ILE A 60 -7.05 -6.57 14.53
N ARG A 61 -6.17 -7.54 14.73
CA ARG A 61 -6.55 -8.93 15.07
C ARG A 61 -7.31 -9.02 16.39
N SER A 62 -6.95 -8.18 17.35
CA SER A 62 -7.69 -8.11 18.62
C SER A 62 -9.13 -7.63 18.40
N LEU A 63 -9.34 -6.59 17.61
CA LEU A 63 -10.67 -6.08 17.26
C LEU A 63 -11.50 -7.13 16.51
N GLU A 64 -10.92 -7.80 15.52
CA GLU A 64 -11.58 -8.88 14.77
C GLU A 64 -11.99 -10.03 15.70
N THR A 65 -11.11 -10.42 16.63
CA THR A 65 -11.39 -11.48 17.61
C THR A 65 -12.54 -11.09 18.55
N GLN A 66 -12.69 -9.80 18.87
CA GLN A 66 -13.79 -9.28 19.65
C GLN A 66 -15.11 -9.16 18.87
N GLY A 67 -15.09 -9.47 17.56
CA GLY A 67 -16.27 -9.46 16.69
C GLY A 67 -16.55 -8.10 16.04
N HIS A 68 -15.64 -7.12 16.14
CA HIS A 68 -15.78 -5.87 15.41
C HIS A 68 -15.55 -6.07 13.91
N LYS A 69 -16.29 -5.33 13.09
CA LYS A 69 -16.08 -5.27 11.64
C LYS A 69 -14.95 -4.30 11.35
N VAL A 70 -13.82 -4.82 10.90
CA VAL A 70 -12.62 -4.04 10.59
C VAL A 70 -12.32 -4.19 9.10
N TYR A 71 -12.25 -3.10 8.36
CA TYR A 71 -12.01 -3.08 6.93
C TYR A 71 -11.00 -1.99 6.56
N PRO A 72 -9.85 -2.33 5.93
CA PRO A 72 -9.43 -3.69 5.58
C PRO A 72 -9.16 -4.57 6.80
N SER A 73 -9.24 -5.90 6.61
CA SER A 73 -8.88 -6.87 7.63
C SER A 73 -7.38 -6.87 7.92
N ALA A 74 -6.98 -7.44 9.06
CA ALA A 74 -5.57 -7.62 9.37
C ALA A 74 -4.80 -8.36 8.25
N ASP A 75 -5.40 -9.42 7.70
CA ASP A 75 -4.79 -10.21 6.63
C ASP A 75 -4.63 -9.43 5.32
N SER A 76 -5.61 -8.59 4.96
CA SER A 76 -5.51 -7.77 3.75
C SER A 76 -4.54 -6.61 3.92
N LEU A 77 -4.58 -5.91 5.07
CA LEU A 77 -3.70 -4.78 5.34
C LEU A 77 -2.22 -5.18 5.37
N LEU A 78 -1.92 -6.45 5.71
CA LEU A 78 -0.57 -6.98 5.74
C LEU A 78 0.16 -6.81 4.39
N TYR A 79 -0.56 -6.87 3.27
CA TYR A 79 0.03 -6.72 1.94
C TYR A 79 0.42 -5.26 1.59
N ALA A 80 -0.15 -4.26 2.27
CA ALA A 80 0.34 -2.88 2.21
C ALA A 80 1.50 -2.65 3.18
N GLN A 81 1.48 -3.34 4.33
CA GLN A 81 2.51 -3.18 5.38
C GLN A 81 3.81 -3.91 5.08
N ASP A 82 3.80 -4.97 4.26
CA ASP A 82 4.96 -5.81 3.97
C ASP A 82 5.09 -6.10 2.47
N LYS A 83 6.01 -5.37 1.83
CA LYS A 83 6.28 -5.49 0.39
C LYS A 83 6.76 -6.89 -0.01
N ALA A 84 7.51 -7.58 0.86
CA ALA A 84 7.98 -8.93 0.55
C ALA A 84 6.81 -9.94 0.50
N LEU A 85 5.88 -9.85 1.45
CA LEU A 85 4.67 -10.69 1.45
C LEU A 85 3.75 -10.36 0.27
N MET A 86 3.59 -9.08 -0.06
CA MET A 86 2.83 -8.65 -1.23
C MET A 86 3.42 -9.21 -2.52
N ARG A 87 4.74 -9.07 -2.71
CA ARG A 87 5.46 -9.61 -3.87
C ARG A 87 5.31 -11.13 -3.98
N GLN A 88 5.47 -11.86 -2.85
CA GLN A 88 5.30 -13.31 -2.82
C GLN A 88 3.87 -13.70 -3.22
N ARG A 89 2.86 -13.11 -2.58
CA ARG A 89 1.45 -13.43 -2.83
C ARG A 89 1.04 -13.19 -4.28
N LEU A 90 1.36 -12.02 -4.80
CA LEU A 90 0.99 -11.65 -6.16
C LEU A 90 1.82 -12.42 -7.21
N GLY A 91 3.09 -12.72 -6.90
CA GLY A 91 3.95 -13.54 -7.75
C GLY A 91 3.45 -14.97 -7.89
N ASP A 92 3.09 -15.61 -6.77
CA ASP A 92 2.52 -16.96 -6.75
C ASP A 92 1.20 -17.04 -7.54
N ALA A 93 0.44 -15.95 -7.56
CA ALA A 93 -0.80 -15.83 -8.33
C ALA A 93 -0.58 -15.40 -9.80
N GLY A 94 0.67 -15.20 -10.23
CA GLY A 94 1.03 -14.89 -11.62
C GLY A 94 0.72 -13.45 -12.06
N PHE A 95 0.67 -12.50 -11.13
CA PHE A 95 0.51 -11.09 -11.47
C PHE A 95 1.80 -10.48 -12.02
N PRO A 96 1.71 -9.50 -12.95
CA PRO A 96 2.88 -8.84 -13.50
C PRO A 96 3.55 -7.96 -12.44
N MET A 97 4.82 -8.24 -12.16
CA MET A 97 5.63 -7.52 -11.17
C MET A 97 7.07 -7.38 -11.67
N PRO A 98 7.86 -6.45 -11.11
CA PRO A 98 9.29 -6.42 -11.34
C PRO A 98 9.92 -7.76 -10.93
N HIS A 99 11.02 -8.12 -11.58
CA HIS A 99 11.85 -9.21 -11.05
C HIS A 99 12.39 -8.79 -9.67
N TRP A 100 12.25 -9.66 -8.66
CA TRP A 100 12.60 -9.33 -7.29
C TRP A 100 13.16 -10.53 -6.52
N ALA A 101 13.88 -10.24 -5.42
CA ALA A 101 14.34 -11.25 -4.47
C ALA A 101 14.50 -10.66 -3.06
N ILE A 102 14.36 -11.50 -2.03
CA ILE A 102 14.82 -11.17 -0.68
C ILE A 102 16.34 -11.36 -0.65
N VAL A 103 17.05 -10.40 -0.05
CA VAL A 103 18.51 -10.40 0.04
C VAL A 103 18.96 -10.03 1.46
N ALA A 104 20.08 -10.59 1.88
CA ALA A 104 20.69 -10.33 3.18
C ALA A 104 22.11 -9.71 3.06
N THR A 105 22.72 -9.80 1.88
CA THR A 105 24.09 -9.34 1.65
C THR A 105 24.24 -8.59 0.33
N PRO A 106 25.21 -7.66 0.19
CA PRO A 106 25.50 -6.98 -1.07
C PRO A 106 25.82 -7.94 -2.22
N GLY A 107 26.50 -9.04 -1.93
CA GLY A 107 26.78 -10.09 -2.93
C GLY A 107 25.51 -10.75 -3.46
N GLU A 108 24.48 -10.94 -2.63
CA GLU A 108 23.17 -11.43 -3.08
C GLU A 108 22.43 -10.39 -3.93
N VAL A 109 22.59 -9.09 -3.62
CA VAL A 109 22.10 -8.01 -4.48
C VAL A 109 22.75 -8.08 -5.85
N ALA A 110 24.08 -8.25 -5.91
CA ALA A 110 24.81 -8.39 -7.17
C ALA A 110 24.31 -9.61 -7.98
N ALA A 111 24.07 -10.75 -7.30
CA ALA A 111 23.67 -12.02 -7.90
C ALA A 111 22.18 -12.12 -8.26
N SER A 112 21.34 -11.14 -7.95
CA SER A 112 19.87 -11.20 -8.08
C SER A 112 19.31 -11.31 -9.51
N GLY A 113 20.16 -11.41 -10.52
CA GLY A 113 19.75 -11.58 -11.92
C GLY A 113 19.36 -10.28 -12.65
N ALA A 114 18.94 -9.22 -11.96
CA ALA A 114 18.68 -7.92 -12.54
C ALA A 114 19.98 -7.20 -12.94
N THR A 115 19.92 -6.35 -13.96
CA THR A 115 21.05 -5.49 -14.34
C THR A 115 21.12 -4.26 -13.43
N TRP A 116 22.29 -3.69 -13.25
CA TRP A 116 22.46 -2.40 -12.61
C TRP A 116 21.96 -1.24 -13.49
N PRO A 117 21.38 -0.16 -12.93
CA PRO A 117 21.05 0.03 -11.53
C PRO A 117 19.90 -0.87 -11.06
N LYS A 118 19.85 -1.14 -9.75
CA LYS A 118 18.81 -1.93 -9.08
C LYS A 118 18.10 -1.08 -8.03
N VAL A 119 16.93 -1.52 -7.60
CA VAL A 119 16.18 -0.86 -6.52
C VAL A 119 16.23 -1.73 -5.28
N LEU A 120 16.81 -1.22 -4.19
CA LEU A 120 16.70 -1.81 -2.86
C LEU A 120 15.54 -1.20 -2.12
N LYS A 121 14.73 -2.02 -1.46
CA LYS A 121 13.61 -1.56 -0.64
C LYS A 121 13.62 -2.25 0.72
N ALA A 122 13.26 -1.51 1.76
CA ALA A 122 12.85 -2.09 3.02
C ALA A 122 11.48 -2.75 2.84
N SER A 123 11.30 -3.99 3.29
CA SER A 123 10.01 -4.67 3.15
C SER A 123 8.90 -4.03 3.97
N LYS A 124 9.24 -3.34 5.07
CA LYS A 124 8.30 -2.69 6.00
C LYS A 124 8.72 -1.25 6.33
N GLY A 125 7.74 -0.43 6.71
CA GLY A 125 7.97 0.91 7.28
C GLY A 125 8.39 1.99 6.28
N GLY A 126 8.43 1.68 4.98
CA GLY A 126 8.70 2.66 3.93
C GLY A 126 7.43 3.41 3.54
N TYR A 127 7.52 4.74 3.41
CA TYR A 127 6.46 5.62 2.91
C TYR A 127 7.11 6.88 2.31
N ASP A 128 6.45 7.53 1.37
CA ASP A 128 6.92 8.79 0.75
C ASP A 128 8.40 8.71 0.30
N GLY A 129 8.75 7.66 -0.45
CA GLY A 129 10.12 7.42 -0.92
C GLY A 129 11.12 6.97 0.14
N LYS A 130 10.76 6.98 1.42
CA LYS A 130 11.60 6.41 2.48
C LYS A 130 11.62 4.89 2.39
N GLY A 131 12.81 4.32 2.60
CA GLY A 131 12.96 2.87 2.49
C GLY A 131 13.08 2.35 1.05
N VAL A 132 13.38 3.23 0.09
CA VAL A 132 13.63 2.90 -1.32
C VAL A 132 14.92 3.58 -1.78
N TRP A 133 15.84 2.80 -2.37
CA TRP A 133 17.13 3.30 -2.84
C TRP A 133 17.46 2.72 -4.21
N VAL A 134 17.91 3.58 -5.11
CA VAL A 134 18.48 3.15 -6.39
C VAL A 134 19.98 2.93 -6.17
N VAL A 135 20.45 1.70 -6.34
CA VAL A 135 21.87 1.32 -6.17
C VAL A 135 22.51 1.00 -7.51
N THR A 136 23.73 1.50 -7.73
CA THR A 136 24.42 1.45 -9.02
C THR A 136 25.42 0.30 -9.13
N ASP A 137 25.87 -0.23 -8.00
CA ASP A 137 26.86 -1.30 -7.90
C ASP A 137 26.81 -1.95 -6.50
N GLU A 138 27.64 -2.96 -6.28
CA GLU A 138 27.71 -3.71 -5.02
C GLU A 138 28.22 -2.85 -3.85
N VAL A 139 29.13 -1.91 -4.09
CA VAL A 139 29.68 -1.03 -3.05
C VAL A 139 28.59 -0.08 -2.54
N HIS A 140 27.82 0.52 -3.46
CA HIS A 140 26.69 1.36 -3.10
C HIS A 140 25.59 0.54 -2.39
N ALA A 141 25.36 -0.72 -2.80
CA ALA A 141 24.44 -1.60 -2.09
C ALA A 141 24.89 -1.89 -0.65
N GLU A 142 26.20 -2.09 -0.40
CA GLU A 142 26.78 -2.27 0.93
C GLU A 142 26.53 -1.04 1.82
N GLU A 143 26.75 0.16 1.29
CA GLU A 143 26.49 1.41 1.99
C GLU A 143 24.99 1.52 2.39
N VAL A 144 24.08 1.29 1.44
CA VAL A 144 22.63 1.33 1.69
C VAL A 144 22.20 0.25 2.69
N MET A 145 22.71 -0.97 2.57
CA MET A 145 22.36 -2.07 3.48
C MET A 145 22.92 -1.92 4.90
N SER A 146 23.76 -0.93 5.15
CA SER A 146 24.18 -0.56 6.51
C SER A 146 23.07 0.11 7.35
N HIS A 147 21.99 0.55 6.72
CA HIS A 147 20.84 1.13 7.44
C HIS A 147 20.09 0.07 8.22
N ASP A 148 19.66 0.43 9.43
CA ASP A 148 18.76 -0.41 10.23
C ASP A 148 17.34 -0.32 9.67
N LEU A 149 16.78 -1.46 9.31
CA LEU A 149 15.40 -1.56 8.79
C LEU A 149 14.33 -1.64 9.88
N GLY A 150 14.77 -1.81 11.15
CA GLY A 150 13.85 -2.07 12.25
C GLY A 150 13.33 -3.52 12.32
N PRO A 151 12.51 -3.83 13.33
CA PRO A 151 12.13 -5.21 13.67
C PRO A 151 11.35 -5.92 12.57
N GLY A 152 11.85 -7.10 12.16
CA GLY A 152 11.16 -8.00 11.25
C GLY A 152 11.05 -7.50 9.80
N ALA A 153 11.73 -6.42 9.43
CA ALA A 153 11.91 -6.00 8.05
C ALA A 153 13.08 -6.75 7.42
N VAL A 154 12.99 -6.98 6.12
CA VAL A 154 14.05 -7.58 5.29
C VAL A 154 14.34 -6.68 4.11
N TRP A 155 15.52 -6.84 3.52
CA TRP A 155 15.84 -6.20 2.26
C TRP A 155 15.22 -6.96 1.10
N ILE A 156 14.60 -6.23 0.18
CA ILE A 156 14.23 -6.72 -1.14
C ILE A 156 15.00 -5.94 -2.21
N VAL A 157 15.48 -6.67 -3.20
CA VAL A 157 16.04 -6.10 -4.42
C VAL A 157 15.05 -6.28 -5.55
N GLU A 158 14.88 -5.25 -6.36
CA GLU A 158 14.04 -5.28 -7.57
C GLU A 158 14.84 -4.79 -8.78
N GLU A 159 14.46 -5.27 -9.96
CA GLU A 159 14.94 -4.65 -11.19
C GLU A 159 14.43 -3.21 -11.29
N MET A 160 15.23 -2.34 -11.87
CA MET A 160 14.79 -0.98 -12.19
C MET A 160 13.91 -1.01 -13.43
N VAL A 161 12.60 -0.84 -13.23
CA VAL A 161 11.61 -0.86 -14.30
C VAL A 161 11.71 0.40 -15.15
N ALA A 162 11.84 0.26 -16.46
CA ALA A 162 11.70 1.38 -17.39
C ALA A 162 10.21 1.58 -17.71
N PHE A 163 9.64 2.68 -17.27
CA PHE A 163 8.23 3.01 -17.46
C PHE A 163 8.05 4.38 -18.14
N THR A 164 6.90 4.59 -18.75
CA THR A 164 6.52 5.87 -19.39
C THR A 164 5.80 6.79 -18.42
N GLN A 165 5.00 6.21 -17.52
CA GLN A 165 4.28 6.92 -16.48
C GLN A 165 3.96 6.00 -15.31
N GLU A 166 3.69 6.59 -14.15
CA GLU A 166 3.09 5.92 -13.02
C GLU A 166 1.59 6.19 -13.00
N ILE A 167 0.81 5.14 -12.77
CA ILE A 167 -0.64 5.24 -12.65
C ILE A 167 -1.12 4.53 -11.39
N ALA A 168 -2.28 4.93 -10.90
CA ALA A 168 -2.96 4.24 -9.81
C ALA A 168 -4.41 3.94 -10.20
N VAL A 169 -4.90 2.79 -9.77
CA VAL A 169 -6.30 2.39 -9.91
C VAL A 169 -6.86 2.12 -8.54
N GLN A 170 -7.87 2.88 -8.15
CA GLN A 170 -8.59 2.65 -6.90
C GLN A 170 -9.72 1.64 -7.11
N VAL A 171 -9.86 0.74 -6.15
CA VAL A 171 -10.95 -0.27 -6.12
C VAL A 171 -11.70 -0.13 -4.81
N ALA A 172 -13.04 -0.08 -4.89
CA ALA A 172 -13.91 -0.24 -3.74
C ALA A 172 -14.53 -1.64 -3.77
N ARG A 173 -14.42 -2.40 -2.67
CA ARG A 173 -14.98 -3.76 -2.58
C ARG A 173 -15.79 -3.93 -1.31
N SER A 174 -17.03 -4.45 -1.47
CA SER A 174 -17.94 -4.71 -0.37
C SER A 174 -17.62 -6.05 0.33
N PRO A 175 -18.08 -6.25 1.58
CA PRO A 175 -17.97 -7.54 2.27
C PRO A 175 -18.77 -8.67 1.60
N HIS A 176 -19.66 -8.32 0.64
CA HIS A 176 -20.45 -9.28 -0.12
C HIS A 176 -19.83 -9.64 -1.48
N GLY A 177 -18.63 -9.11 -1.77
CA GLY A 177 -17.86 -9.43 -2.97
C GLY A 177 -18.13 -8.55 -4.19
N GLN A 178 -19.10 -7.60 -4.13
CA GLN A 178 -19.23 -6.61 -5.18
C GLN A 178 -18.01 -5.69 -5.16
N ALA A 179 -17.47 -5.39 -6.34
CA ALA A 179 -16.32 -4.52 -6.48
C ALA A 179 -16.51 -3.59 -7.69
N VAL A 180 -15.96 -2.40 -7.58
CA VAL A 180 -15.88 -1.42 -8.65
C VAL A 180 -14.49 -0.81 -8.67
N ALA A 181 -13.91 -0.66 -9.86
CA ALA A 181 -12.70 0.13 -10.08
C ALA A 181 -13.09 1.55 -10.49
N TYR A 182 -12.32 2.51 -10.04
CA TYR A 182 -12.38 3.88 -10.55
C TYR A 182 -11.48 4.00 -11.78
N PRO A 183 -11.76 4.97 -12.68
CA PRO A 183 -10.87 5.23 -13.80
C PRO A 183 -9.43 5.46 -13.33
N PRO A 184 -8.43 4.97 -14.08
CA PRO A 184 -7.03 5.18 -13.75
C PRO A 184 -6.69 6.67 -13.61
N VAL A 185 -5.77 6.96 -12.71
CA VAL A 185 -5.19 8.29 -12.55
C VAL A 185 -3.69 8.21 -12.76
N ARG A 186 -3.10 9.26 -13.32
CA ARG A 186 -1.64 9.40 -13.38
C ARG A 186 -1.15 10.01 -12.08
N THR A 187 -0.10 9.42 -11.51
CA THR A 187 0.62 9.97 -10.37
C THR A 187 1.97 10.55 -10.83
N VAL A 188 2.31 11.71 -10.31
CA VAL A 188 3.59 12.37 -10.59
C VAL A 188 4.38 12.39 -9.31
N GLN A 189 5.54 11.76 -9.34
CA GLN A 189 6.44 11.68 -8.18
C GLN A 189 7.55 12.73 -8.30
N ALA A 190 7.87 13.38 -7.18
CA ALA A 190 9.06 14.19 -7.01
C ALA A 190 9.76 13.78 -5.70
N ASP A 191 11.01 13.37 -5.79
CA ASP A 191 11.79 12.87 -4.65
C ASP A 191 11.09 11.74 -3.87
N GLY A 192 10.36 10.87 -4.57
CA GLY A 192 9.61 9.75 -3.99
C GLY A 192 8.29 10.13 -3.33
N ILE A 193 7.85 11.38 -3.45
CA ILE A 193 6.58 11.87 -2.90
C ILE A 193 5.62 12.15 -4.07
N CYS A 194 4.38 11.69 -3.99
CA CYS A 194 3.35 12.02 -4.96
C CYS A 194 2.95 13.50 -4.82
N VAL A 195 3.32 14.32 -5.79
CA VAL A 195 3.08 15.77 -5.78
C VAL A 195 1.89 16.19 -6.63
N GLU A 196 1.46 15.35 -7.57
CA GLU A 196 0.31 15.63 -8.43
C GLU A 196 -0.41 14.34 -8.80
N VAL A 197 -1.74 14.42 -8.85
CA VAL A 197 -2.62 13.35 -9.36
C VAL A 197 -3.47 13.93 -10.47
N ILE A 198 -3.38 13.35 -11.67
CA ILE A 198 -4.14 13.77 -12.86
C ILE A 198 -5.26 12.75 -13.08
N ALA A 199 -6.50 13.23 -13.01
CA ALA A 199 -7.69 12.40 -13.13
C ALA A 199 -8.71 12.98 -14.12
N PRO A 200 -9.27 12.17 -15.03
CA PRO A 200 -8.85 10.81 -15.35
C PRO A 200 -7.56 10.80 -16.18
N SER A 201 -6.84 9.70 -16.18
CA SER A 201 -5.71 9.47 -17.06
C SER A 201 -5.73 8.03 -17.56
N ALA A 202 -5.36 7.81 -18.82
CA ALA A 202 -5.28 6.47 -19.37
C ALA A 202 -3.82 6.01 -19.45
N PRO A 203 -3.55 4.69 -19.30
CA PRO A 203 -2.25 4.13 -19.63
C PRO A 203 -1.94 4.30 -21.11
N ASP A 204 -0.66 4.31 -21.48
CA ASP A 204 -0.21 4.35 -22.87
C ASP A 204 -0.11 2.94 -23.49
N SER A 205 0.17 1.92 -22.65
CA SER A 205 0.44 0.55 -23.11
C SER A 205 -0.80 -0.34 -23.23
N VAL A 206 -1.85 -0.03 -22.47
CA VAL A 206 -3.09 -0.82 -22.41
C VAL A 206 -4.31 0.10 -22.29
N SER A 207 -5.52 -0.46 -22.46
CA SER A 207 -6.74 0.31 -22.22
C SER A 207 -6.99 0.57 -20.73
N SER A 208 -7.78 1.59 -20.42
CA SER A 208 -8.21 1.86 -19.04
C SER A 208 -8.95 0.66 -18.44
N GLU A 209 -9.78 -0.01 -19.22
CA GLU A 209 -10.53 -1.20 -18.78
C GLU A 209 -9.59 -2.35 -18.39
N GLN A 210 -8.47 -2.53 -19.10
CA GLN A 210 -7.46 -3.54 -18.75
C GLN A 210 -6.75 -3.21 -17.43
N ALA A 211 -6.48 -1.92 -17.17
CA ALA A 211 -5.92 -1.49 -15.89
C ALA A 211 -6.91 -1.69 -14.75
N GLU A 212 -8.17 -1.35 -14.96
CA GLU A 212 -9.26 -1.57 -13.99
C GLU A 212 -9.47 -3.06 -13.71
N GLU A 213 -9.46 -3.92 -14.74
CA GLU A 213 -9.56 -5.38 -14.58
C GLU A 213 -8.39 -5.94 -13.78
N LEU A 214 -7.15 -5.49 -14.04
CA LEU A 214 -5.98 -5.89 -13.27
C LEU A 214 -6.17 -5.53 -11.79
N ALA A 215 -6.58 -4.31 -11.48
CA ALA A 215 -6.78 -3.86 -10.11
C ALA A 215 -7.92 -4.62 -9.39
N LEU A 216 -9.02 -4.92 -10.09
CA LEU A 216 -10.11 -5.75 -9.55
C LEU A 216 -9.63 -7.17 -9.22
N ARG A 217 -8.79 -7.77 -10.06
CA ARG A 217 -8.19 -9.08 -9.82
C ARG A 217 -7.26 -9.04 -8.60
N VAL A 218 -6.43 -8.01 -8.47
CA VAL A 218 -5.56 -7.80 -7.30
C VAL A 218 -6.41 -7.70 -6.03
N ALA A 219 -7.44 -6.84 -6.03
CA ALA A 219 -8.33 -6.65 -4.88
C ALA A 219 -9.02 -7.96 -4.43
N LYS A 220 -9.39 -8.80 -5.40
CA LYS A 220 -9.94 -10.14 -5.12
C LYS A 220 -8.87 -11.06 -4.52
N GLU A 221 -7.65 -11.06 -5.06
CA GLU A 221 -6.55 -11.94 -4.63
C GLU A 221 -6.10 -11.66 -3.20
N VAL A 222 -5.98 -10.36 -2.83
CA VAL A 222 -5.60 -9.97 -1.47
C VAL A 222 -6.80 -9.96 -0.50
N GLY A 223 -8.01 -10.22 -1.00
CA GLY A 223 -9.21 -10.36 -0.18
C GLY A 223 -9.69 -9.06 0.47
N VAL A 224 -9.26 -7.90 -0.02
CA VAL A 224 -9.60 -6.61 0.58
C VAL A 224 -11.10 -6.38 0.63
N VAL A 225 -11.57 -5.79 1.71
CA VAL A 225 -12.87 -5.14 1.86
C VAL A 225 -12.61 -3.68 2.21
N GLY A 226 -13.29 -2.76 1.55
CA GLY A 226 -13.01 -1.32 1.65
C GLY A 226 -12.33 -0.79 0.40
N MET A 227 -11.43 0.15 0.57
CA MET A 227 -10.68 0.77 -0.51
C MET A 227 -9.31 0.12 -0.66
N LEU A 228 -8.86 0.00 -1.90
CA LEU A 228 -7.51 -0.41 -2.28
C LEU A 228 -7.06 0.50 -3.42
N ALA A 229 -5.87 1.06 -3.35
CA ALA A 229 -5.18 1.62 -4.49
C ALA A 229 -4.10 0.63 -4.97
N VAL A 230 -4.10 0.32 -6.26
CA VAL A 230 -3.07 -0.47 -6.93
C VAL A 230 -2.21 0.50 -7.72
N GLU A 231 -0.95 0.65 -7.29
CA GLU A 231 0.04 1.47 -7.99
C GLU A 231 0.74 0.65 -9.06
N LEU A 232 0.84 1.21 -10.25
CA LEU A 232 1.28 0.52 -11.45
C LEU A 232 2.31 1.36 -12.20
N PHE A 233 3.35 0.70 -12.69
CA PHE A 233 4.21 1.23 -13.75
C PHE A 233 3.60 0.89 -15.10
N ASP A 234 3.36 1.90 -15.93
CA ASP A 234 2.97 1.74 -17.33
C ASP A 234 4.24 1.65 -18.17
N THR A 235 4.53 0.44 -18.65
CA THR A 235 5.74 0.15 -19.43
C THR A 235 5.41 -0.08 -20.92
N PRO A 236 6.37 0.00 -21.83
CA PRO A 236 6.13 -0.30 -23.25
C PRO A 236 5.57 -1.71 -23.51
N THR A 237 5.67 -2.63 -22.56
CA THR A 237 5.22 -4.02 -22.71
C THR A 237 3.98 -4.35 -21.88
N GLY A 238 3.39 -3.38 -21.19
CA GLY A 238 2.19 -3.54 -20.35
C GLY A 238 2.36 -3.03 -18.94
N LEU A 239 1.38 -3.28 -18.10
CA LEU A 239 1.37 -2.82 -16.71
C LEU A 239 2.16 -3.75 -15.80
N VAL A 240 2.88 -3.15 -14.86
CA VAL A 240 3.65 -3.85 -13.81
C VAL A 240 3.24 -3.30 -12.45
N ILE A 241 2.88 -4.18 -11.51
CA ILE A 241 2.45 -3.76 -10.16
C ILE A 241 3.66 -3.26 -9.38
N ASN A 242 3.57 -2.01 -8.88
CA ASN A 242 4.56 -1.42 -8.01
C ASN A 242 4.21 -1.66 -6.52
N GLU A 243 3.08 -1.17 -6.07
CA GLU A 243 2.71 -1.20 -4.65
C GLU A 243 1.19 -1.26 -4.46
N LEU A 244 0.78 -1.61 -3.23
CA LEU A 244 -0.61 -1.56 -2.77
C LEU A 244 -0.72 -0.58 -1.62
N ALA A 245 -1.76 0.26 -1.63
CA ALA A 245 -2.15 1.12 -0.52
C ALA A 245 -3.61 0.79 -0.11
N LEU A 246 -3.83 0.58 1.19
CA LEU A 246 -5.09 0.11 1.78
C LEU A 246 -5.56 1.06 2.89
#